data_f9d7e846149183d3c61a22094b1d6eef
#
_entry.id   f9d7e846149183d3c61a22094b1d6eef
#
_cell.length_a   1.000
_cell.length_b   1.000
_cell.length_c   1.000
_cell.angle_alpha   90.00
_cell.angle_beta   90.00
_cell.angle_gamma   90.00
#
_symmetry.space_group_name_H-M   'P 1'
#
loop_
_entity.id
_entity.type
_entity.pdbx_description
1 polymer ?
#
loop_
_entity_poly.entity_id
_entity_poly.type
_entity_poly.pdbx_seq_one_letter_code
_entity_poly.pdbx_strand_id
1 'polypeptide(L)'
;MSHPDQVLASTLHSIQSSKKGPSVCVFFDLDGTIIAGFSATHLSKQRLKNKDITLQEFLRTVNTGINAAIGKADFEDLLQIGADAWKGRNHLELMAMGERLFNKKIINLIYPEMRKIIKAHQQQGHTVILSSSATCYQVEPIARFLGIEHVLCNRFALSGEQLSGEIAKPLIWAKGKAQAAQHFADERQAPLSDCYFYADGNEDEALMHLVGHPRPTNPGKNLARVAKSRGWPIQRFVSRKNNGALRSTAGVMSVLPFAGIGLGLGLLKRDKRAILNYASPRWIDRMFKINGVKLNVIGKENLWAQRPAVFIFNHRNNYDAFMAAKLIEKDFTGVGKKELENHWLTGTI
;
A
#
# COMPACT_ATOMS: atom_id res chain seq x y z
N MET A 1 17.43 -7.35 -17.55
CA MET A 1 16.29 -7.33 -16.59
C MET A 1 15.07 -6.82 -17.34
N SER A 2 13.99 -7.60 -17.42
CA SER A 2 12.75 -7.18 -18.06
C SER A 2 12.15 -5.97 -17.32
N HIS A 3 11.63 -5.02 -18.07
CA HIS A 3 10.97 -3.84 -17.49
C HIS A 3 9.75 -4.29 -16.67
N PRO A 4 9.47 -3.72 -15.47
CA PRO A 4 8.35 -4.15 -14.61
C PRO A 4 6.99 -4.19 -15.33
N ASP A 5 6.76 -3.29 -16.28
CA ASP A 5 5.52 -3.27 -17.08
C ASP A 5 5.42 -4.48 -18.02
N GLN A 6 6.54 -5.00 -18.53
CA GLN A 6 6.57 -6.20 -19.38
C GLN A 6 6.24 -7.45 -18.55
N VAL A 7 6.75 -7.54 -17.31
CA VAL A 7 6.44 -8.66 -16.40
C VAL A 7 4.96 -8.67 -16.05
N LEU A 8 4.38 -7.51 -15.75
CA LEU A 8 2.93 -7.40 -15.49
C LEU A 8 2.11 -7.81 -16.72
N ALA A 9 2.46 -7.31 -17.90
CA ALA A 9 1.75 -7.66 -19.14
C ALA A 9 1.82 -9.17 -19.42
N SER A 10 2.99 -9.80 -19.27
CA SER A 10 3.17 -11.25 -19.41
C SER A 10 2.33 -12.03 -18.39
N THR A 11 2.27 -11.56 -17.14
CA THR A 11 1.44 -12.18 -16.10
C THR A 11 -0.04 -12.11 -16.44
N LEU A 12 -0.54 -10.95 -16.86
CA LEU A 12 -1.94 -10.77 -17.26
C LEU A 12 -2.29 -11.64 -18.45
N HIS A 13 -1.41 -11.75 -19.44
CA HIS A 13 -1.60 -12.63 -20.59
C HIS A 13 -1.63 -14.11 -20.17
N SER A 14 -0.72 -14.54 -19.29
CA SER A 14 -0.71 -15.90 -18.73
C SER A 14 -2.02 -16.25 -18.01
N ILE A 15 -2.59 -15.30 -17.25
CA ILE A 15 -3.88 -15.48 -16.58
C ILE A 15 -5.01 -15.62 -17.60
N GLN A 16 -5.04 -14.76 -18.62
CA GLN A 16 -6.08 -14.81 -19.67
C GLN A 16 -6.09 -16.10 -20.46
N SER A 17 -4.94 -16.74 -20.63
CA SER A 17 -4.80 -18.03 -21.33
C SER A 17 -4.88 -19.25 -20.41
N SER A 18 -5.08 -19.07 -19.11
CA SER A 18 -5.19 -20.16 -18.15
C SER A 18 -6.57 -20.85 -18.16
N LYS A 19 -6.66 -22.02 -17.51
CA LYS A 19 -7.92 -22.75 -17.27
C LYS A 19 -8.91 -21.81 -16.58
N LYS A 20 -10.15 -21.79 -17.03
CA LYS A 20 -11.23 -20.96 -16.47
C LYS A 20 -12.00 -21.71 -15.38
N GLY A 21 -12.65 -20.94 -14.52
CA GLY A 21 -13.65 -21.45 -13.60
C GLY A 21 -13.18 -21.58 -12.16
N PRO A 22 -14.11 -21.90 -11.25
CA PRO A 22 -13.90 -21.83 -9.81
C PRO A 22 -13.00 -22.94 -9.24
N SER A 23 -12.69 -23.97 -10.03
CA SER A 23 -11.75 -25.03 -9.64
C SER A 23 -10.28 -24.59 -9.65
N VAL A 24 -9.98 -23.35 -10.08
CA VAL A 24 -8.67 -22.73 -9.95
C VAL A 24 -8.70 -21.80 -8.75
N CYS A 25 -8.05 -22.18 -7.65
CA CYS A 25 -7.89 -21.33 -6.47
C CYS A 25 -6.68 -20.40 -6.62
N VAL A 26 -6.84 -19.15 -6.22
CA VAL A 26 -5.78 -18.14 -6.29
C VAL A 26 -5.62 -17.50 -4.92
N PHE A 27 -4.54 -17.85 -4.27
CA PHE A 27 -4.23 -17.35 -2.94
C PHE A 27 -3.34 -16.10 -3.04
N PHE A 28 -3.69 -15.09 -2.29
CA PHE A 28 -2.91 -13.85 -2.20
C PHE A 28 -2.51 -13.61 -0.75
N ASP A 29 -1.23 -13.42 -0.50
CA ASP A 29 -0.79 -12.81 0.75
C ASP A 29 -1.09 -11.32 0.77
N LEU A 30 -1.09 -10.71 1.95
CA LEU A 30 -1.45 -9.30 2.15
C LEU A 30 -0.24 -8.37 2.19
N ASP A 31 0.57 -8.51 3.25
CA ASP A 31 1.65 -7.58 3.58
C ASP A 31 2.84 -7.77 2.63
N GLY A 32 3.35 -6.70 2.01
CA GLY A 32 4.38 -6.80 0.97
C GLY A 32 3.88 -7.27 -0.40
N THR A 33 2.70 -7.87 -0.46
CA THR A 33 2.11 -8.51 -1.66
C THR A 33 0.94 -7.72 -2.23
N ILE A 34 -0.20 -7.65 -1.53
CA ILE A 34 -1.34 -6.80 -1.94
C ILE A 34 -1.07 -5.34 -1.58
N ILE A 35 -0.52 -5.10 -0.40
CA ILE A 35 -0.18 -3.76 0.09
C ILE A 35 1.32 -3.57 0.24
N ALA A 36 1.77 -2.32 0.09
CA ALA A 36 3.15 -1.93 0.38
C ALA A 36 3.38 -1.82 1.89
N GLY A 37 4.32 -2.60 2.42
CA GLY A 37 4.67 -2.62 3.85
C GLY A 37 3.75 -3.51 4.67
N PHE A 38 3.68 -3.25 5.98
CA PHE A 38 3.02 -4.12 6.95
C PHE A 38 1.81 -3.45 7.58
N SER A 39 0.64 -4.08 7.47
CA SER A 39 -0.64 -3.63 8.04
C SER A 39 -0.57 -3.51 9.57
N ALA A 40 0.13 -4.43 10.24
CA ALA A 40 0.35 -4.42 11.68
C ALA A 40 1.06 -3.15 12.17
N THR A 41 2.00 -2.61 11.41
CA THR A 41 2.68 -1.35 11.75
C THR A 41 1.71 -0.17 11.78
N HIS A 42 0.78 -0.11 10.84
CA HIS A 42 -0.23 0.95 10.78
C HIS A 42 -1.24 0.82 11.93
N LEU A 43 -1.64 -0.41 12.25
CA LEU A 43 -2.51 -0.71 13.38
C LEU A 43 -1.88 -0.29 14.71
N SER A 44 -0.63 -0.69 14.95
CA SER A 44 0.11 -0.34 16.17
C SER A 44 0.32 1.18 16.32
N LYS A 45 0.65 1.88 15.23
CA LYS A 45 0.74 3.36 15.22
C LYS A 45 -0.60 4.03 15.51
N GLN A 46 -1.71 3.48 15.01
CA GLN A 46 -3.04 4.00 15.32
C GLN A 46 -3.39 3.82 16.80
N ARG A 47 -3.08 2.64 17.38
CA ARG A 47 -3.28 2.35 18.81
C ARG A 47 -2.47 3.31 19.69
N LEU A 48 -1.19 3.53 19.34
CA LEU A 48 -0.34 4.49 20.06
C LEU A 48 -0.92 5.92 19.99
N LYS A 49 -1.39 6.34 18.82
CA LYS A 49 -2.01 7.66 18.64
C LYS A 49 -3.30 7.82 19.45
N ASN A 50 -4.10 6.78 19.56
CA ASN A 50 -5.33 6.75 20.32
C ASN A 50 -5.08 6.60 21.83
N LYS A 51 -3.82 6.44 22.26
CA LYS A 51 -3.43 6.12 23.65
C LYS A 51 -3.96 4.77 24.15
N ASP A 52 -4.26 3.85 23.20
CA ASP A 52 -4.68 2.47 23.51
C ASP A 52 -3.51 1.58 23.94
N ILE A 53 -2.29 2.00 23.67
CA ILE A 53 -1.03 1.38 24.11
C ILE A 53 -0.02 2.45 24.49
N THR A 54 0.91 2.07 25.38
CA THR A 54 2.06 2.89 25.75
C THR A 54 3.15 2.83 24.66
N LEU A 55 4.06 3.80 24.67
CA LEU A 55 5.24 3.77 23.77
C LEU A 55 6.10 2.52 24.03
N GLN A 56 6.20 2.08 25.28
CA GLN A 56 6.98 0.89 25.67
C GLN A 56 6.35 -0.39 25.08
N GLU A 57 5.04 -0.56 25.18
CA GLU A 57 4.30 -1.67 24.55
C GLU A 57 4.42 -1.65 23.03
N PHE A 58 4.33 -0.48 22.42
CA PHE A 58 4.55 -0.32 20.99
C PHE A 58 5.95 -0.79 20.58
N LEU A 59 6.99 -0.33 21.25
CA LEU A 59 8.38 -0.74 20.97
C LEU A 59 8.59 -2.24 21.20
N ARG A 60 8.00 -2.81 22.27
CA ARG A 60 8.02 -4.26 22.53
C ARG A 60 7.38 -5.04 21.39
N THR A 61 6.19 -4.65 20.94
CA THR A 61 5.48 -5.30 19.83
C THR A 61 6.30 -5.25 18.53
N VAL A 62 6.91 -4.10 18.22
CA VAL A 62 7.76 -3.94 17.03
C VAL A 62 9.00 -4.84 17.12
N ASN A 63 9.67 -4.87 18.30
CA ASN A 63 10.85 -5.71 18.51
C ASN A 63 10.52 -7.21 18.42
N THR A 64 9.40 -7.64 19.02
CA THR A 64 8.94 -9.04 18.92
C THR A 64 8.61 -9.39 17.47
N GLY A 65 7.96 -8.48 16.72
CA GLY A 65 7.68 -8.68 15.29
C GLY A 65 8.96 -8.82 14.45
N ILE A 66 9.98 -8.01 14.71
CA ILE A 66 11.30 -8.14 14.05
C ILE A 66 11.93 -9.50 14.39
N ASN A 67 11.91 -9.91 15.65
CA ASN A 67 12.48 -11.19 16.10
C ASN A 67 11.73 -12.38 15.48
N ALA A 68 10.41 -12.33 15.37
CA ALA A 68 9.63 -13.36 14.69
C ALA A 68 9.98 -13.43 13.18
N ALA A 69 10.12 -12.29 12.51
CA ALA A 69 10.50 -12.24 11.09
C ALA A 69 11.89 -12.81 10.79
N ILE A 70 12.81 -12.80 11.77
CA ILE A 70 14.14 -13.41 11.65
C ILE A 70 14.25 -14.80 12.31
N GLY A 71 13.11 -15.38 12.73
CA GLY A 71 13.04 -16.73 13.31
C GLY A 71 13.58 -16.83 14.74
N LYS A 72 13.69 -15.73 15.48
CA LYS A 72 14.16 -15.69 16.87
C LYS A 72 13.03 -15.67 17.92
N ALA A 73 11.78 -15.53 17.49
CA ALA A 73 10.60 -15.61 18.33
C ALA A 73 9.50 -16.38 17.59
N ASP A 74 8.60 -17.01 18.32
CA ASP A 74 7.45 -17.69 17.74
C ASP A 74 6.42 -16.64 17.26
N PHE A 75 5.81 -16.90 16.12
CA PHE A 75 4.73 -16.06 15.60
C PHE A 75 3.48 -16.14 16.48
N GLU A 76 3.23 -17.28 17.12
CA GLU A 76 2.14 -17.47 18.08
C GLU A 76 2.28 -16.53 19.27
N ASP A 77 3.48 -16.36 19.82
CA ASP A 77 3.76 -15.43 20.93
C ASP A 77 3.42 -13.98 20.54
N LEU A 78 3.74 -13.60 19.29
CA LEU A 78 3.39 -12.26 18.78
C LEU A 78 1.88 -12.05 18.69
N LEU A 79 1.14 -13.05 18.23
CA LEU A 79 -0.33 -13.00 18.17
C LEU A 79 -0.94 -13.01 19.57
N GLN A 80 -0.37 -13.78 20.52
CA GLN A 80 -0.85 -13.85 21.91
C GLN A 80 -0.72 -12.49 22.60
N ILE A 81 0.39 -11.77 22.40
CA ILE A 81 0.52 -10.37 22.87
C ILE A 81 -0.63 -9.50 22.35
N GLY A 82 -1.03 -9.70 21.11
CA GLY A 82 -2.18 -8.99 20.52
C GLY A 82 -3.52 -9.39 21.14
N ALA A 83 -3.73 -10.68 21.36
CA ALA A 83 -4.94 -11.24 21.97
C ALA A 83 -5.12 -10.75 23.42
N ASP A 84 -4.06 -10.81 24.21
CA ASP A 84 -4.03 -10.34 25.61
C ASP A 84 -4.35 -8.84 25.70
N ALA A 85 -3.73 -8.05 24.82
CA ALA A 85 -3.91 -6.61 24.79
C ALA A 85 -5.33 -6.17 24.38
N TRP A 86 -6.12 -7.06 23.77
CA TRP A 86 -7.50 -6.78 23.36
C TRP A 86 -8.55 -7.57 24.15
N LYS A 87 -8.13 -8.34 25.14
CA LYS A 87 -9.05 -9.08 26.01
C LYS A 87 -10.14 -8.16 26.58
N GLY A 88 -11.38 -8.62 26.53
CA GLY A 88 -12.56 -7.89 26.99
C GLY A 88 -13.05 -6.77 26.09
N ARG A 89 -12.36 -6.46 24.97
CA ARG A 89 -12.85 -5.47 24.00
C ARG A 89 -13.94 -6.05 23.10
N ASN A 90 -14.88 -5.21 22.72
CA ASN A 90 -15.96 -5.61 21.82
C ASN A 90 -15.43 -5.85 20.40
N HIS A 91 -15.80 -7.00 19.81
CA HIS A 91 -15.38 -7.42 18.47
C HIS A 91 -15.79 -6.43 17.40
N LEU A 92 -17.04 -5.92 17.46
CA LEU A 92 -17.57 -4.99 16.45
C LEU A 92 -16.85 -3.63 16.46
N GLU A 93 -16.42 -3.17 17.65
CA GLU A 93 -15.62 -1.95 17.75
C GLU A 93 -14.26 -2.10 17.06
N LEU A 94 -13.64 -3.28 17.18
CA LEU A 94 -12.36 -3.57 16.52
C LEU A 94 -12.53 -3.71 15.01
N MET A 95 -13.64 -4.32 14.54
CA MET A 95 -13.99 -4.33 13.12
C MET A 95 -14.14 -2.91 12.58
N ALA A 96 -14.88 -2.06 13.27
CA ALA A 96 -15.05 -0.65 12.89
C ALA A 96 -13.72 0.13 12.91
N MET A 97 -12.81 -0.20 13.84
CA MET A 97 -11.46 0.37 13.88
C MET A 97 -10.65 -0.04 12.63
N GLY A 98 -10.72 -1.31 12.25
CA GLY A 98 -10.08 -1.83 11.03
C GLY A 98 -10.56 -1.11 9.78
N GLU A 99 -11.88 -0.92 9.64
CA GLU A 99 -12.50 -0.15 8.55
C GLU A 99 -12.00 1.30 8.51
N ARG A 100 -11.97 1.98 9.64
CA ARG A 100 -11.46 3.36 9.70
C ARG A 100 -9.98 3.43 9.31
N LEU A 101 -9.16 2.47 9.74
CA LEU A 101 -7.74 2.40 9.40
C LEU A 101 -7.55 2.14 7.90
N PHE A 102 -8.32 1.20 7.35
CA PHE A 102 -8.32 0.89 5.93
C PHE A 102 -8.63 2.15 5.10
N ASN A 103 -9.78 2.76 5.32
CA ASN A 103 -10.23 3.93 4.55
C ASN A 103 -9.27 5.12 4.66
N LYS A 104 -8.64 5.31 5.84
CA LYS A 104 -7.77 6.45 6.08
C LYS A 104 -6.35 6.27 5.54
N LYS A 105 -5.83 5.04 5.53
CA LYS A 105 -4.41 4.79 5.25
C LYS A 105 -4.15 3.61 4.31
N ILE A 106 -4.70 2.42 4.63
CA ILE A 106 -4.29 1.18 3.97
C ILE A 106 -4.70 1.17 2.49
N ILE A 107 -5.85 1.72 2.15
CA ILE A 107 -6.35 1.83 0.77
C ILE A 107 -5.30 2.44 -0.19
N ASN A 108 -4.52 3.40 0.30
CA ASN A 108 -3.47 4.07 -0.48
C ASN A 108 -2.19 3.24 -0.62
N LEU A 109 -2.07 2.13 0.12
CA LEU A 109 -0.92 1.22 0.07
C LEU A 109 -1.13 0.08 -0.91
N ILE A 110 -2.36 -0.17 -1.35
CA ILE A 110 -2.65 -1.24 -2.31
C ILE A 110 -1.89 -1.00 -3.60
N TYR A 111 -1.14 -2.02 -4.06
CA TYR A 111 -0.43 -1.97 -5.33
C TYR A 111 -1.42 -1.93 -6.51
N PRO A 112 -1.37 -0.92 -7.40
CA PRO A 112 -2.19 -0.87 -8.59
C PRO A 112 -2.02 -2.10 -9.49
N GLU A 113 -0.80 -2.64 -9.56
CA GLU A 113 -0.46 -3.84 -10.32
C GLU A 113 -1.22 -5.05 -9.77
N MET A 114 -1.25 -5.20 -8.44
CA MET A 114 -1.96 -6.32 -7.81
C MET A 114 -3.47 -6.23 -8.01
N ARG A 115 -4.05 -5.03 -7.99
CA ARG A 115 -5.48 -4.85 -8.33
C ARG A 115 -5.80 -5.34 -9.74
N LYS A 116 -4.91 -5.12 -10.71
CA LYS A 116 -5.09 -5.62 -12.08
C LYS A 116 -5.01 -7.15 -12.13
N ILE A 117 -4.08 -7.75 -11.39
CA ILE A 117 -3.90 -9.21 -11.31
C ILE A 117 -5.13 -9.86 -10.67
N ILE A 118 -5.59 -9.36 -9.52
CA ILE A 118 -6.80 -9.86 -8.84
C ILE A 118 -8.01 -9.80 -9.79
N LYS A 119 -8.21 -8.64 -10.44
CA LYS A 119 -9.31 -8.47 -11.40
C LYS A 119 -9.21 -9.43 -12.59
N ALA A 120 -8.02 -9.71 -13.09
CA ALA A 120 -7.82 -10.66 -14.18
C ALA A 120 -8.22 -12.09 -13.76
N HIS A 121 -7.86 -12.53 -12.56
CA HIS A 121 -8.30 -13.81 -12.02
C HIS A 121 -9.82 -13.88 -11.82
N GLN A 122 -10.42 -12.83 -11.26
CA GLN A 122 -11.88 -12.73 -11.11
C GLN A 122 -12.60 -12.81 -12.47
N GLN A 123 -12.05 -12.18 -13.51
CA GLN A 123 -12.60 -12.25 -14.87
C GLN A 123 -12.47 -13.63 -15.51
N GLN A 124 -11.51 -14.45 -15.09
CA GLN A 124 -11.42 -15.87 -15.51
C GLN A 124 -12.37 -16.79 -14.72
N GLY A 125 -13.10 -16.25 -13.74
CA GLY A 125 -13.98 -17.03 -12.86
C GLY A 125 -13.22 -17.86 -11.83
N HIS A 126 -11.95 -17.53 -11.54
CA HIS A 126 -11.16 -18.21 -10.52
C HIS A 126 -11.68 -17.89 -9.13
N THR A 127 -11.58 -18.83 -8.20
CA THR A 127 -11.83 -18.59 -6.78
C THR A 127 -10.66 -17.82 -6.19
N VAL A 128 -10.89 -16.56 -5.82
CA VAL A 128 -9.86 -15.68 -5.26
C VAL A 128 -9.93 -15.69 -3.73
N ILE A 129 -8.80 -15.93 -3.08
CA ILE A 129 -8.67 -16.06 -1.63
C ILE A 129 -7.61 -15.11 -1.13
N LEU A 130 -7.92 -14.31 -0.09
CA LEU A 130 -6.92 -13.55 0.64
C LEU A 130 -6.44 -14.41 1.83
N SER A 131 -5.17 -14.84 1.77
CA SER A 131 -4.55 -15.73 2.77
C SER A 131 -3.42 -14.99 3.49
N SER A 132 -3.65 -14.56 4.73
CA SER A 132 -2.71 -13.70 5.47
C SER A 132 -2.54 -14.12 6.91
N SER A 133 -1.33 -13.93 7.42
CA SER A 133 -1.02 -14.06 8.86
C SER A 133 -1.58 -12.91 9.72
N ALA A 134 -2.06 -11.83 9.10
CA ALA A 134 -2.71 -10.74 9.81
C ALA A 134 -4.06 -11.16 10.39
N THR A 135 -4.61 -10.35 11.31
CA THR A 135 -5.92 -10.62 11.89
C THR A 135 -7.07 -10.16 10.99
N CYS A 136 -8.26 -10.71 11.20
CA CYS A 136 -9.47 -10.35 10.45
C CYS A 136 -9.74 -8.83 10.42
N TYR A 137 -9.39 -8.11 11.48
CA TYR A 137 -9.53 -6.65 11.58
C TYR A 137 -8.73 -5.87 10.55
N GLN A 138 -7.65 -6.47 10.03
CA GLN A 138 -6.78 -5.89 9.00
C GLN A 138 -7.18 -6.40 7.61
N VAL A 139 -7.56 -7.67 7.51
CA VAL A 139 -7.72 -8.39 6.24
C VAL A 139 -9.08 -8.16 5.61
N GLU A 140 -10.17 -8.26 6.38
CA GLU A 140 -11.53 -8.21 5.86
C GLU A 140 -11.92 -6.89 5.19
N PRO A 141 -11.52 -5.68 5.68
CA PRO A 141 -11.78 -4.44 4.97
C PRO A 141 -11.16 -4.41 3.58
N ILE A 142 -9.97 -5.00 3.44
CA ILE A 142 -9.24 -5.06 2.16
C ILE A 142 -9.91 -6.06 1.22
N ALA A 143 -10.29 -7.23 1.74
CA ALA A 143 -11.00 -8.25 0.97
C ALA A 143 -12.30 -7.69 0.39
N ARG A 144 -13.14 -7.05 1.22
CA ARG A 144 -14.38 -6.38 0.76
C ARG A 144 -14.13 -5.36 -0.33
N PHE A 145 -13.12 -4.50 -0.15
CA PHE A 145 -12.78 -3.47 -1.13
C PHE A 145 -12.33 -4.05 -2.49
N LEU A 146 -11.64 -5.20 -2.46
CA LEU A 146 -11.15 -5.88 -3.66
C LEU A 146 -12.16 -6.86 -4.27
N GLY A 147 -13.34 -7.03 -3.66
CA GLY A 147 -14.34 -8.01 -4.08
C GLY A 147 -13.86 -9.46 -3.90
N ILE A 148 -13.08 -9.72 -2.83
CA ILE A 148 -12.61 -11.06 -2.47
C ILE A 148 -13.54 -11.61 -1.38
N GLU A 149 -14.22 -12.70 -1.68
CA GLU A 149 -15.21 -13.32 -0.77
C GLU A 149 -14.57 -14.24 0.27
N HIS A 150 -13.46 -14.86 -0.07
CA HIS A 150 -12.83 -15.89 0.76
C HIS A 150 -11.58 -15.34 1.46
N VAL A 151 -11.54 -15.52 2.78
CA VAL A 151 -10.46 -15.03 3.63
C VAL A 151 -9.96 -16.14 4.54
N LEU A 152 -8.65 -16.42 4.48
CA LEU A 152 -7.91 -17.25 5.42
C LEU A 152 -7.00 -16.34 6.25
N CYS A 153 -7.37 -16.06 7.49
CA CYS A 153 -6.62 -15.15 8.36
C CYS A 153 -6.72 -15.58 9.82
N ASN A 154 -5.85 -15.02 10.66
CA ASN A 154 -5.91 -15.28 12.09
C ASN A 154 -7.10 -14.57 12.73
N ARG A 155 -7.69 -15.21 13.72
CA ARG A 155 -8.81 -14.69 14.49
C ARG A 155 -8.53 -14.83 15.98
N PHE A 156 -9.09 -13.94 16.77
CA PHE A 156 -9.12 -14.10 18.22
C PHE A 156 -10.44 -14.75 18.63
N ALA A 157 -10.37 -15.59 19.67
CA ALA A 157 -11.54 -16.25 20.21
C ALA A 157 -12.47 -15.24 20.91
N LEU A 158 -13.77 -15.51 20.85
CA LEU A 158 -14.80 -14.67 21.42
C LEU A 158 -15.47 -15.34 22.63
N SER A 159 -15.81 -14.54 23.62
CA SER A 159 -16.71 -14.88 24.73
C SER A 159 -17.91 -13.89 24.66
N GLY A 160 -19.01 -14.32 24.05
CA GLY A 160 -20.08 -13.44 23.61
C GLY A 160 -19.58 -12.46 22.53
N GLU A 161 -19.78 -11.17 22.72
CA GLU A 161 -19.32 -10.13 21.80
C GLU A 161 -17.89 -9.62 22.13
N GLN A 162 -17.28 -10.11 23.19
CA GLN A 162 -15.96 -9.67 23.64
C GLN A 162 -14.87 -10.67 23.30
N LEU A 163 -13.64 -10.18 23.13
CA LEU A 163 -12.47 -11.02 22.94
C LEU A 163 -12.11 -11.73 24.26
N SER A 164 -11.90 -13.04 24.19
CA SER A 164 -11.52 -13.86 25.37
C SER A 164 -10.07 -13.64 25.80
N GLY A 165 -9.21 -13.14 24.91
CA GLY A 165 -7.77 -13.08 25.09
C GLY A 165 -7.04 -14.28 24.51
N GLU A 166 -7.75 -15.18 23.82
CA GLU A 166 -7.18 -16.38 23.22
C GLU A 166 -7.16 -16.28 21.70
N ILE A 167 -6.26 -17.04 21.07
CA ILE A 167 -6.15 -17.13 19.61
C ILE A 167 -7.01 -18.29 19.13
N ALA A 168 -7.87 -18.05 18.13
CA ALA A 168 -8.60 -19.12 17.46
C ALA A 168 -7.65 -19.96 16.57
N LYS A 169 -7.76 -21.28 16.67
CA LYS A 169 -6.98 -22.23 15.86
C LYS A 169 -7.81 -22.65 14.61
N PRO A 170 -7.15 -23.07 13.51
CA PRO A 170 -5.69 -23.16 13.32
C PRO A 170 -5.04 -21.82 13.03
N LEU A 171 -3.73 -21.72 13.32
CA LEU A 171 -2.94 -20.53 12.97
C LEU A 171 -2.63 -20.47 11.48
N ILE A 172 -2.85 -19.29 10.89
CA ILE A 172 -2.53 -19.00 9.50
C ILE A 172 -1.12 -18.37 9.43
N TRP A 173 -0.10 -19.23 9.51
CA TRP A 173 1.31 -18.87 9.41
C TRP A 173 2.13 -20.03 8.87
N ALA A 174 3.09 -19.78 7.99
CA ALA A 174 4.04 -20.75 7.46
C ALA A 174 3.34 -22.07 7.03
N LYS A 175 3.64 -23.19 7.68
CA LYS A 175 3.00 -24.49 7.41
C LYS A 175 1.49 -24.46 7.62
N GLY A 176 1.00 -23.73 8.63
CA GLY A 176 -0.44 -23.59 8.89
C GLY A 176 -1.18 -22.87 7.74
N LYS A 177 -0.54 -21.88 7.10
CA LYS A 177 -1.08 -21.24 5.89
C LYS A 177 -1.18 -22.25 4.73
N ALA A 178 -0.14 -23.08 4.54
CA ALA A 178 -0.15 -24.11 3.51
C ALA A 178 -1.23 -25.17 3.76
N GLN A 179 -1.41 -25.63 5.00
CA GLN A 179 -2.46 -26.58 5.39
C GLN A 179 -3.86 -26.00 5.18
N ALA A 180 -4.08 -24.75 5.57
CA ALA A 180 -5.37 -24.07 5.37
C ALA A 180 -5.70 -23.89 3.87
N ALA A 181 -4.72 -23.58 3.05
CA ALA A 181 -4.88 -23.45 1.61
C ALA A 181 -5.16 -24.82 0.96
N GLN A 182 -4.48 -25.88 1.38
CA GLN A 182 -4.75 -27.24 0.93
C GLN A 182 -6.19 -27.66 1.27
N HIS A 183 -6.60 -27.53 2.54
CA HIS A 183 -7.95 -27.86 3.00
C HIS A 183 -9.02 -27.10 2.21
N PHE A 184 -8.82 -25.79 2.01
CA PHE A 184 -9.72 -24.95 1.23
C PHE A 184 -9.85 -25.42 -0.23
N ALA A 185 -8.72 -25.82 -0.85
CA ALA A 185 -8.67 -26.33 -2.21
C ALA A 185 -9.37 -27.71 -2.33
N ASP A 186 -9.13 -28.60 -1.35
CA ASP A 186 -9.72 -29.95 -1.31
C ASP A 186 -11.24 -29.89 -1.19
N GLU A 187 -11.80 -29.04 -0.33
CA GLU A 187 -13.24 -28.80 -0.20
C GLU A 187 -13.90 -28.38 -1.53
N ARG A 188 -13.15 -27.78 -2.43
CA ARG A 188 -13.60 -27.30 -3.75
C ARG A 188 -13.16 -28.18 -4.90
N GLN A 189 -12.57 -29.33 -4.60
CA GLN A 189 -12.02 -30.24 -5.60
C GLN A 189 -11.09 -29.51 -6.59
N ALA A 190 -10.34 -28.53 -6.10
CA ALA A 190 -9.40 -27.71 -6.86
C ALA A 190 -7.99 -28.27 -6.69
N PRO A 191 -7.39 -28.90 -7.73
CA PRO A 191 -6.03 -29.45 -7.62
C PRO A 191 -5.05 -28.28 -7.40
N LEU A 192 -4.19 -28.35 -6.39
CA LEU A 192 -3.20 -27.32 -6.14
C LEU A 192 -2.23 -27.12 -7.31
N SER A 193 -2.05 -28.14 -8.16
CA SER A 193 -1.27 -28.03 -9.42
C SER A 193 -1.83 -26.98 -10.40
N ASP A 194 -3.12 -26.67 -10.34
CA ASP A 194 -3.77 -25.66 -11.17
C ASP A 194 -3.85 -24.29 -10.45
N CYS A 195 -3.53 -24.26 -9.15
CA CYS A 195 -3.72 -23.09 -8.30
C CYS A 195 -2.54 -22.13 -8.33
N TYR A 196 -2.81 -20.87 -8.00
CA TYR A 196 -1.83 -19.78 -7.93
C TYR A 196 -1.59 -19.33 -6.49
N PHE A 197 -0.36 -18.90 -6.19
CA PHE A 197 -0.06 -18.24 -4.93
C PHE A 197 0.89 -17.05 -5.13
N TYR A 198 0.48 -15.90 -4.65
CA TYR A 198 1.21 -14.63 -4.69
C TYR A 198 1.65 -14.28 -3.27
N ALA A 199 2.97 -14.16 -3.01
CA ALA A 199 3.50 -13.77 -1.70
C ALA A 199 4.94 -13.25 -1.79
N ASP A 200 5.38 -12.49 -0.75
CA ASP A 200 6.72 -11.89 -0.67
C ASP A 200 7.62 -12.55 0.40
N GLY A 201 7.04 -13.25 1.38
CA GLY A 201 7.70 -13.74 2.58
C GLY A 201 8.39 -15.11 2.41
N ASN A 202 9.44 -15.34 3.19
CA ASN A 202 10.11 -16.65 3.23
C ASN A 202 9.25 -17.72 3.90
N GLU A 203 8.41 -17.33 4.84
CA GLU A 203 7.43 -18.19 5.54
C GLU A 203 6.40 -18.82 4.60
N ASP A 204 6.20 -18.21 3.45
CA ASP A 204 5.25 -18.63 2.43
C ASP A 204 5.82 -19.71 1.48
N GLU A 205 7.10 -20.05 1.62
CA GLU A 205 7.78 -21.04 0.77
C GLU A 205 7.06 -22.38 0.77
N ALA A 206 6.52 -22.82 1.89
CA ALA A 206 5.79 -24.09 2.00
C ALA A 206 4.60 -24.15 1.02
N LEU A 207 3.77 -23.10 0.96
CA LEU A 207 2.63 -23.03 0.04
C LEU A 207 3.09 -22.81 -1.41
N MET A 208 4.17 -22.03 -1.63
CA MET A 208 4.77 -21.86 -2.96
C MET A 208 5.19 -23.19 -3.61
N HIS A 209 5.62 -24.16 -2.81
CA HIS A 209 5.99 -25.49 -3.30
C HIS A 209 4.81 -26.39 -3.62
N LEU A 210 3.65 -26.15 -3.06
CA LEU A 210 2.45 -26.98 -3.25
C LEU A 210 1.65 -26.57 -4.49
N VAL A 211 1.63 -25.28 -4.83
CA VAL A 211 0.85 -24.77 -5.96
C VAL A 211 1.60 -24.95 -7.28
N GLY A 212 0.85 -25.17 -8.37
CA GLY A 212 1.43 -25.28 -9.71
C GLY A 212 1.90 -23.95 -10.29
N HIS A 213 1.35 -22.83 -9.78
CA HIS A 213 1.66 -21.49 -10.28
C HIS A 213 2.16 -20.56 -9.17
N PRO A 214 3.35 -20.80 -8.56
CA PRO A 214 3.92 -19.89 -7.58
C PRO A 214 4.31 -18.55 -8.25
N ARG A 215 4.00 -17.45 -7.57
CA ARG A 215 4.23 -16.08 -8.04
C ARG A 215 4.90 -15.22 -6.94
N PRO A 216 6.19 -15.44 -6.66
CA PRO A 216 6.93 -14.59 -5.73
C PRO A 216 6.79 -13.12 -6.12
N THR A 217 6.16 -12.33 -5.24
CA THR A 217 5.80 -10.93 -5.49
C THR A 217 6.59 -10.04 -4.54
N ASN A 218 7.39 -9.12 -5.06
CA ASN A 218 8.32 -8.29 -4.27
C ASN A 218 9.21 -9.07 -3.29
N PRO A 219 9.67 -10.31 -3.61
CA PRO A 219 10.25 -11.20 -2.64
C PRO A 219 11.51 -10.62 -1.99
N GLY A 220 11.68 -10.92 -0.70
CA GLY A 220 12.91 -10.71 0.03
C GLY A 220 14.09 -11.50 -0.58
N LYS A 221 15.31 -11.26 -0.09
CA LYS A 221 16.53 -11.86 -0.69
C LYS A 221 16.50 -13.39 -0.72
N ASN A 222 15.99 -14.03 0.35
CA ASN A 222 15.99 -15.49 0.45
C ASN A 222 14.97 -16.11 -0.50
N LEU A 223 13.70 -15.68 -0.45
CA LEU A 223 12.67 -16.17 -1.37
C LEU A 223 13.05 -15.89 -2.84
N ALA A 224 13.67 -14.73 -3.13
CA ALA A 224 14.14 -14.42 -4.47
C ALA A 224 15.23 -15.39 -4.96
N ARG A 225 16.09 -15.89 -4.07
CA ARG A 225 17.10 -16.91 -4.39
C ARG A 225 16.45 -18.26 -4.69
N VAL A 226 15.52 -18.70 -3.84
CA VAL A 226 14.75 -19.93 -4.05
C VAL A 226 13.94 -19.83 -5.36
N ALA A 227 13.25 -18.74 -5.60
CA ALA A 227 12.49 -18.51 -6.83
C ALA A 227 13.37 -18.63 -8.08
N LYS A 228 14.57 -18.06 -8.07
CA LYS A 228 15.53 -18.17 -9.19
C LYS A 228 16.00 -19.60 -9.40
N SER A 229 16.34 -20.33 -8.32
CA SER A 229 16.79 -21.73 -8.44
C SER A 229 15.70 -22.68 -8.93
N ARG A 230 14.43 -22.32 -8.68
CA ARG A 230 13.26 -23.10 -9.10
C ARG A 230 12.64 -22.63 -10.43
N GLY A 231 13.14 -21.55 -11.02
CA GLY A 231 12.58 -20.97 -12.24
C GLY A 231 11.20 -20.31 -12.03
N TRP A 232 10.85 -19.95 -10.79
CA TRP A 232 9.57 -19.28 -10.51
C TRP A 232 9.57 -17.85 -11.04
N PRO A 233 8.50 -17.40 -11.71
CA PRO A 233 8.43 -16.03 -12.26
C PRO A 233 8.27 -15.01 -11.15
N ILE A 234 9.32 -14.20 -10.92
CA ILE A 234 9.35 -13.17 -9.91
C ILE A 234 8.67 -11.91 -10.42
N GLN A 235 7.76 -11.35 -9.64
CA GLN A 235 7.14 -10.06 -9.87
C GLN A 235 7.74 -9.00 -8.96
N ARG A 236 8.00 -7.80 -9.51
CA ARG A 236 8.50 -6.67 -8.73
C ARG A 236 7.73 -5.41 -9.11
N PHE A 237 6.96 -4.92 -8.16
CA PHE A 237 6.20 -3.70 -8.31
C PHE A 237 7.05 -2.48 -7.95
N VAL A 238 6.84 -1.39 -8.67
CA VAL A 238 7.59 -0.14 -8.48
C VAL A 238 6.71 1.01 -8.00
N SER A 239 5.39 0.87 -8.14
CA SER A 239 4.42 1.94 -7.89
C SER A 239 4.36 2.41 -6.43
N ARG A 240 4.79 1.58 -5.47
CA ARG A 240 4.76 1.88 -4.03
C ARG A 240 6.14 1.74 -3.37
N LYS A 241 7.22 1.83 -4.15
CA LYS A 241 8.57 1.79 -3.56
C LYS A 241 8.76 2.92 -2.55
N ASN A 242 9.12 2.54 -1.33
CA ASN A 242 9.17 3.39 -0.13
C ASN A 242 10.38 4.34 -0.09
N ASN A 243 10.68 5.04 -1.19
CA ASN A 243 11.60 6.18 -1.19
C ASN A 243 10.84 7.52 -1.06
N GLY A 244 9.52 7.44 -0.75
CA GLY A 244 8.62 8.59 -0.82
C GLY A 244 8.96 9.68 0.18
N ALA A 245 9.24 9.36 1.44
CA ALA A 245 9.51 10.38 2.45
C ALA A 245 10.80 11.14 2.15
N LEU A 246 11.91 10.44 1.89
CA LEU A 246 13.20 11.07 1.56
C LEU A 246 13.12 11.86 0.25
N ARG A 247 12.48 11.30 -0.78
CA ARG A 247 12.27 11.99 -2.06
C ARG A 247 11.35 13.19 -1.92
N SER A 248 10.25 13.07 -1.16
CA SER A 248 9.34 14.19 -0.90
C SER A 248 10.05 15.31 -0.15
N THR A 249 10.83 14.99 0.89
CA THR A 249 11.64 15.98 1.61
C THR A 249 12.66 16.62 0.70
N ALA A 250 13.42 15.84 -0.07
CA ALA A 250 14.37 16.36 -1.05
C ALA A 250 13.69 17.23 -2.12
N GLY A 251 12.49 16.82 -2.58
CA GLY A 251 11.68 17.59 -3.52
C GLY A 251 11.26 18.94 -2.95
N VAL A 252 10.78 18.97 -1.72
CA VAL A 252 10.40 20.23 -1.03
C VAL A 252 11.61 21.11 -0.80
N MET A 253 12.69 20.53 -0.25
CA MET A 253 13.93 21.29 0.01
C MET A 253 14.62 21.84 -1.24
N SER A 254 14.31 21.25 -2.40
CA SER A 254 14.82 21.77 -3.70
C SER A 254 14.27 23.15 -4.08
N VAL A 255 13.38 23.76 -3.27
CA VAL A 255 12.90 25.14 -3.43
C VAL A 255 14.01 26.17 -3.19
N LEU A 256 14.95 25.89 -2.28
CA LEU A 256 15.94 26.87 -1.80
C LEU A 256 16.73 27.57 -2.90
N PRO A 257 17.35 26.89 -3.88
CA PRO A 257 18.09 27.58 -4.93
C PRO A 257 17.20 28.46 -5.82
N PHE A 258 15.97 28.04 -6.09
CA PHE A 258 15.04 28.83 -6.92
C PHE A 258 14.48 30.03 -6.18
N ALA A 259 14.23 29.90 -4.87
CA ALA A 259 13.83 31.01 -4.01
C ALA A 259 14.93 32.08 -3.94
N GLY A 260 16.20 31.68 -3.77
CA GLY A 260 17.33 32.60 -3.74
C GLY A 260 17.48 33.42 -5.03
N ILE A 261 17.42 32.74 -6.18
CA ILE A 261 17.48 33.42 -7.50
C ILE A 261 16.25 34.30 -7.68
N GLY A 262 15.06 33.79 -7.32
CA GLY A 262 13.81 34.55 -7.41
C GLY A 262 13.83 35.83 -6.60
N LEU A 263 14.34 35.76 -5.36
CA LEU A 263 14.54 36.95 -4.50
C LEU A 263 15.45 37.99 -5.16
N GLY A 264 16.61 37.57 -5.69
CA GLY A 264 17.51 38.46 -6.43
C GLY A 264 16.81 39.15 -7.61
N LEU A 265 16.05 38.42 -8.39
CA LEU A 265 15.27 38.99 -9.51
C LEU A 265 14.13 39.90 -9.04
N GLY A 266 13.47 39.57 -7.93
CA GLY A 266 12.41 40.42 -7.37
C GLY A 266 12.93 41.74 -6.85
N LEU A 267 14.10 41.74 -6.22
CA LEU A 267 14.77 42.96 -5.77
C LEU A 267 15.21 43.82 -6.94
N LEU A 268 15.78 43.23 -7.99
CA LEU A 268 16.20 43.94 -9.20
C LEU A 268 15.05 44.59 -9.94
N LYS A 269 13.92 43.85 -10.06
CA LYS A 269 12.73 44.31 -10.79
C LYS A 269 11.74 45.09 -9.92
N ARG A 270 11.96 45.17 -8.60
CA ARG A 270 11.00 45.72 -7.62
C ARG A 270 9.59 45.13 -7.74
N ASP A 271 9.52 43.87 -8.14
CA ASP A 271 8.26 43.18 -8.39
C ASP A 271 8.21 41.82 -7.64
N LYS A 272 7.33 41.70 -6.66
CA LYS A 272 7.13 40.48 -5.87
C LYS A 272 6.63 39.31 -6.72
N ARG A 273 5.83 39.58 -7.76
CA ARG A 273 5.35 38.52 -8.67
C ARG A 273 6.45 37.90 -9.51
N ALA A 274 7.50 38.66 -9.82
CA ALA A 274 8.66 38.14 -10.53
C ALA A 274 9.35 36.99 -9.77
N ILE A 275 9.33 37.02 -8.43
CA ILE A 275 9.85 35.93 -7.59
C ILE A 275 9.06 34.65 -7.83
N LEU A 276 7.73 34.72 -7.70
CA LEU A 276 6.85 33.57 -7.84
C LEU A 276 6.85 33.02 -9.28
N ASN A 277 6.75 33.89 -10.26
CA ASN A 277 6.74 33.52 -11.67
C ASN A 277 8.04 32.84 -12.13
N TYR A 278 9.17 33.17 -11.49
CA TYR A 278 10.44 32.52 -11.76
C TYR A 278 10.59 31.19 -10.99
N ALA A 279 10.37 31.23 -9.67
CA ALA A 279 10.71 30.15 -8.76
C ALA A 279 9.71 28.98 -8.83
N SER A 280 8.40 29.28 -8.87
CA SER A 280 7.35 28.28 -8.75
C SER A 280 7.37 27.21 -9.85
N PRO A 281 7.35 27.53 -11.16
CA PRO A 281 7.33 26.49 -12.20
C PRO A 281 8.58 25.61 -12.21
N ARG A 282 9.76 26.23 -11.98
CA ARG A 282 11.07 25.54 -11.99
C ARG A 282 11.24 24.62 -10.81
N TRP A 283 10.81 25.07 -9.63
CA TRP A 283 10.80 24.25 -8.44
C TRP A 283 9.86 23.06 -8.58
N ILE A 284 8.64 23.29 -9.06
CA ILE A 284 7.64 22.23 -9.25
C ILE A 284 8.16 21.18 -10.24
N ASP A 285 8.78 21.57 -11.33
CA ASP A 285 9.42 20.64 -12.27
C ASP A 285 10.48 19.78 -11.60
N ARG A 286 11.34 20.43 -10.81
CA ARG A 286 12.38 19.73 -10.07
C ARG A 286 11.81 18.77 -9.04
N MET A 287 10.81 19.21 -8.29
CA MET A 287 10.10 18.41 -7.29
C MET A 287 9.42 17.21 -7.95
N PHE A 288 8.74 17.39 -9.08
CA PHE A 288 8.11 16.30 -9.82
C PHE A 288 9.14 15.30 -10.34
N LYS A 289 10.25 15.78 -10.89
CA LYS A 289 11.36 14.92 -11.35
C LYS A 289 11.96 14.09 -10.21
N ILE A 290 12.21 14.69 -9.05
CA ILE A 290 12.75 14.01 -7.85
C ILE A 290 11.77 12.94 -7.37
N ASN A 291 10.46 13.24 -7.37
CA ASN A 291 9.42 12.33 -6.91
C ASN A 291 8.96 11.34 -7.99
N GLY A 292 9.47 11.41 -9.21
CA GLY A 292 9.08 10.54 -10.31
C GLY A 292 7.66 10.79 -10.82
N VAL A 293 7.10 11.98 -10.58
CA VAL A 293 5.78 12.39 -11.06
C VAL A 293 5.87 12.75 -12.55
N LYS A 294 5.08 12.08 -13.36
CA LYS A 294 4.90 12.40 -14.80
C LYS A 294 3.53 13.00 -15.00
N LEU A 295 3.49 14.22 -15.51
CA LEU A 295 2.25 14.92 -15.83
C LEU A 295 1.88 14.66 -17.29
N ASN A 296 0.74 14.03 -17.51
CA ASN A 296 0.15 13.89 -18.83
C ASN A 296 -1.02 14.88 -18.96
N VAL A 297 -0.89 15.88 -19.82
CA VAL A 297 -1.86 16.98 -19.96
C VAL A 297 -2.56 16.85 -21.29
N ILE A 298 -3.87 16.76 -21.25
CA ILE A 298 -4.74 16.78 -22.45
C ILE A 298 -5.46 18.12 -22.48
N GLY A 299 -5.49 18.80 -23.61
CA GLY A 299 -6.12 20.12 -23.77
C GLY A 299 -5.31 21.27 -23.18
N LYS A 300 -3.97 21.17 -23.15
CA LYS A 300 -3.09 22.22 -22.62
C LYS A 300 -3.30 23.58 -23.28
N GLU A 301 -3.68 23.60 -24.52
CA GLU A 301 -4.00 24.79 -25.34
C GLU A 301 -5.15 25.62 -24.73
N ASN A 302 -6.08 25.00 -24.02
CA ASN A 302 -7.21 25.68 -23.40
C ASN A 302 -6.82 26.51 -22.18
N LEU A 303 -5.68 26.24 -21.55
CA LEU A 303 -5.26 26.91 -20.31
C LEU A 303 -5.02 28.41 -20.49
N TRP A 304 -4.65 28.82 -21.68
CA TRP A 304 -4.30 30.22 -22.00
C TRP A 304 -5.19 30.83 -23.06
N ALA A 305 -6.23 30.12 -23.52
CA ALA A 305 -7.13 30.57 -24.59
C ALA A 305 -7.87 31.87 -24.25
N GLN A 306 -8.23 32.03 -22.94
CA GLN A 306 -8.92 33.23 -22.43
C GLN A 306 -8.37 33.66 -21.09
N ARG A 307 -8.20 34.97 -20.90
CA ARG A 307 -7.79 35.60 -19.64
C ARG A 307 -8.53 36.92 -19.43
N PRO A 308 -8.90 37.29 -18.20
CA PRO A 308 -8.71 36.53 -16.95
C PRO A 308 -9.62 35.30 -16.88
N ALA A 309 -9.20 34.25 -16.16
CA ALA A 309 -9.94 33.01 -16.02
C ALA A 309 -9.91 32.48 -14.57
N VAL A 310 -10.97 31.82 -14.14
CA VAL A 310 -11.04 31.09 -12.87
C VAL A 310 -10.91 29.61 -13.16
N PHE A 311 -9.94 28.95 -12.51
CA PHE A 311 -9.71 27.52 -12.63
C PHE A 311 -10.32 26.78 -11.45
N ILE A 312 -11.18 25.82 -11.72
CA ILE A 312 -11.79 24.93 -10.73
C ILE A 312 -11.32 23.51 -11.02
N PHE A 313 -10.86 22.80 -10.01
CA PHE A 313 -10.39 21.41 -10.15
C PHE A 313 -10.74 20.57 -8.93
N ASN A 314 -10.85 19.25 -9.14
CA ASN A 314 -11.06 18.29 -8.06
C ASN A 314 -9.80 18.15 -7.21
N HIS A 315 -9.91 18.42 -5.91
CA HIS A 315 -8.80 18.31 -4.97
C HIS A 315 -8.86 16.95 -4.26
N ARG A 316 -7.95 16.03 -4.62
CA ARG A 316 -7.87 14.67 -4.07
C ARG A 316 -6.62 14.42 -3.23
N ASN A 317 -5.55 15.15 -3.49
CA ASN A 317 -4.29 14.99 -2.75
C ASN A 317 -3.46 16.28 -2.75
N ASN A 318 -2.40 16.30 -1.92
CA ASN A 318 -1.55 17.49 -1.75
C ASN A 318 -0.76 17.90 -3.01
N TYR A 319 -0.68 17.05 -4.04
CA TYR A 319 0.00 17.37 -5.30
C TYR A 319 -0.87 18.18 -6.25
N ASP A 320 -2.19 18.21 -6.07
CA ASP A 320 -3.13 18.85 -6.99
C ASP A 320 -2.87 20.35 -7.11
N ALA A 321 -2.57 21.01 -5.99
CA ALA A 321 -2.21 22.44 -5.98
C ALA A 321 -0.93 22.71 -6.79
N PHE A 322 0.09 21.83 -6.66
CA PHE A 322 1.33 21.93 -7.43
C PHE A 322 1.10 21.65 -8.92
N MET A 323 0.22 20.70 -9.26
CA MET A 323 -0.16 20.44 -10.66
C MET A 323 -0.86 21.65 -11.27
N ALA A 324 -1.82 22.25 -10.57
CA ALA A 324 -2.51 23.46 -11.02
C ALA A 324 -1.53 24.63 -11.19
N ALA A 325 -0.66 24.88 -10.21
CA ALA A 325 0.36 25.92 -10.28
C ALA A 325 1.34 25.69 -11.45
N LYS A 326 1.73 24.43 -11.74
CA LYS A 326 2.57 24.08 -12.87
C LYS A 326 1.87 24.32 -14.21
N LEU A 327 0.58 24.03 -14.30
CA LEU A 327 -0.20 24.19 -15.54
C LEU A 327 -0.48 25.66 -15.86
N ILE A 328 -0.76 26.46 -14.82
CA ILE A 328 -1.06 27.89 -14.97
C ILE A 328 0.23 28.70 -15.15
N GLU A 329 1.35 28.26 -14.58
CA GLU A 329 2.73 28.75 -14.68
C GLU A 329 2.98 30.12 -14.05
N LYS A 330 2.20 31.16 -14.38
CA LYS A 330 2.46 32.55 -13.97
C LYS A 330 1.18 33.35 -13.76
N ASP A 331 1.31 34.47 -13.08
CA ASP A 331 0.26 35.50 -12.90
C ASP A 331 -1.06 34.93 -12.36
N PHE A 332 -0.99 34.02 -11.37
CA PHE A 332 -2.14 33.48 -10.72
C PHE A 332 -2.16 33.79 -9.22
N THR A 333 -3.35 33.72 -8.64
CA THR A 333 -3.58 33.70 -7.20
C THR A 333 -4.45 32.51 -6.86
N GLY A 334 -4.32 31.96 -5.66
CA GLY A 334 -5.10 30.83 -5.19
C GLY A 334 -5.93 31.15 -3.97
N VAL A 335 -7.06 30.45 -3.82
CA VAL A 335 -7.85 30.47 -2.59
C VAL A 335 -7.42 29.28 -1.75
N GLY A 336 -6.91 29.52 -0.57
CA GLY A 336 -6.47 28.52 0.39
C GLY A 336 -7.34 28.44 1.64
N LYS A 337 -7.15 27.42 2.45
CA LYS A 337 -7.79 27.33 3.77
C LYS A 337 -7.22 28.39 4.71
N LYS A 338 -8.06 29.00 5.53
CA LYS A 338 -7.67 30.05 6.50
C LYS A 338 -6.59 29.59 7.48
N GLU A 339 -6.54 28.29 7.80
CA GLU A 339 -5.51 27.72 8.67
C GLU A 339 -4.09 27.79 8.08
N LEU A 340 -3.97 28.01 6.77
CA LEU A 340 -2.67 28.19 6.09
C LEU A 340 -2.07 29.57 6.30
N GLU A 341 -2.86 30.58 6.70
CA GLU A 341 -2.36 31.94 7.01
C GLU A 341 -1.40 31.93 8.20
N ASN A 342 -1.59 31.03 9.16
CA ASN A 342 -0.76 30.93 10.37
C ASN A 342 0.44 29.99 10.21
N HIS A 343 0.66 29.44 9.03
CA HIS A 343 1.80 28.53 8.80
C HIS A 343 3.00 29.30 8.27
N TRP A 344 4.15 29.19 8.93
CA TRP A 344 5.39 29.94 8.63
C TRP A 344 5.86 29.88 7.16
N LEU A 345 5.49 28.83 6.43
CA LEU A 345 5.83 28.61 5.01
C LEU A 345 4.79 29.19 4.03
N THR A 346 3.54 29.34 4.44
CA THR A 346 2.40 29.67 3.54
C THR A 346 1.72 30.98 3.88
N GLY A 347 1.92 31.50 5.09
CA GLY A 347 1.29 32.74 5.55
C GLY A 347 1.82 34.03 4.94
N THR A 348 2.82 33.92 4.05
CA THR A 348 3.45 35.06 3.35
C THR A 348 3.16 35.07 1.84
N ILE A 349 2.38 34.11 1.36
CA ILE A 349 1.98 33.95 -0.04
C ILE A 349 0.52 34.38 -0.19
#